data_8a807049a0a56f5218ac11ebdc17252f
#
_entry.id   8a807049a0a56f5218ac11ebdc17252f
#
_cell.length_a   1.000
_cell.length_b   1.000
_cell.length_c   1.000
_cell.angle_alpha   90.00
_cell.angle_beta   90.00
_cell.angle_gamma   90.00
#
_symmetry.space_group_name_H-M   'P 1'
#
loop_
_entity.id
_entity.type
_entity.pdbx_description
1 polymer ?
#
loop_
_entity_poly.entity_id
_entity_poly.type
_entity_poly.pdbx_seq_one_letter_code
_entity_poly.pdbx_strand_id
1 'polypeptide(L)'
;MNQFKRILVAIDTRLKHHPIFDEALEIAKQTGATIKLMDIVPEFPWIVRVTLGNHEDVQRAIENEKKSRLAELANIARSQNVNVETHLASGKASTEIVQEVIRGNHDLTLAVAKGESSGRVGFFGRTALRLLRTCPCPLWLVAPGTTPKFKSILGCVETSTDNEVDAELNDLIYDLASTISDYHGGKLSILHTWSLWNERMLLSRMSSDEFNDLQAKCLDQESRLLDTFMEKHGASVDDANVHLFKGEPDKMISDFIRGEGIDLVVLGTVAKSGLGGEIAGNTSEKILGRIECSVLALKPSGFVSPIRLHT
;
A
#
# COMPACT_ATOMS: atom_id res chain seq x y z
N MET A 1 -13.72 5.60 4.89
CA MET A 1 -12.91 6.75 4.41
C MET A 1 -12.94 7.96 5.35
N ASN A 2 -13.96 8.15 6.17
CA ASN A 2 -14.11 9.32 7.06
C ASN A 2 -12.96 9.54 8.09
N GLN A 3 -12.08 8.57 8.25
CA GLN A 3 -10.93 8.65 9.15
C GLN A 3 -9.77 9.50 8.61
N PHE A 4 -9.63 9.66 7.29
CA PHE A 4 -8.52 10.42 6.70
C PHE A 4 -8.80 11.92 6.76
N LYS A 5 -7.88 12.68 7.37
CA LYS A 5 -7.96 14.13 7.56
C LYS A 5 -6.78 14.89 6.95
N ARG A 6 -5.62 14.24 6.83
CA ARG A 6 -4.38 14.85 6.36
C ARG A 6 -3.69 13.95 5.34
N ILE A 7 -4.00 14.17 4.07
CA ILE A 7 -3.53 13.34 2.96
C ILE A 7 -2.25 13.94 2.37
N LEU A 8 -1.17 13.15 2.32
CA LEU A 8 0.03 13.49 1.57
C LEU A 8 -0.03 12.85 0.18
N VAL A 9 0.14 13.65 -0.87
CA VAL A 9 0.18 13.17 -2.25
C VAL A 9 1.57 13.43 -2.83
N ALA A 10 2.36 12.37 -2.97
CA ALA A 10 3.70 12.43 -3.53
C ALA A 10 3.64 12.41 -5.07
N ILE A 11 3.58 13.58 -5.66
CA ILE A 11 3.47 13.83 -7.10
C ILE A 11 4.84 13.67 -7.79
N ASP A 12 4.84 13.11 -8.98
CA ASP A 12 5.92 13.28 -9.95
C ASP A 12 5.45 14.23 -11.04
N THR A 13 5.77 15.50 -10.93
CA THR A 13 5.29 16.55 -11.85
C THR A 13 5.79 16.40 -13.29
N ARG A 14 6.67 15.43 -13.59
CA ARG A 14 7.08 15.07 -14.96
C ARG A 14 6.02 14.25 -15.68
N LEU A 15 5.14 13.57 -14.92
CA LEU A 15 4.03 12.85 -15.50
C LEU A 15 2.99 13.81 -16.07
N LYS A 16 2.37 13.44 -17.19
CA LYS A 16 1.28 14.23 -17.81
C LYS A 16 -0.08 14.01 -17.13
N HIS A 17 -0.26 12.85 -16.52
CA HIS A 17 -1.49 12.45 -15.82
C HIS A 17 -1.16 12.06 -14.40
N HIS A 18 -2.02 12.44 -13.47
CA HIS A 18 -1.82 12.25 -12.04
C HIS A 18 -3.00 11.50 -11.39
N PRO A 19 -3.17 10.18 -11.65
CA PRO A 19 -4.28 9.40 -11.08
C PRO A 19 -4.32 9.45 -9.56
N ILE A 20 -3.15 9.55 -8.90
CA ILE A 20 -3.07 9.70 -7.44
C ILE A 20 -3.65 11.02 -6.94
N PHE A 21 -3.57 12.08 -7.74
CA PHE A 21 -4.14 13.38 -7.41
C PHE A 21 -5.67 13.34 -7.55
N ASP A 22 -6.16 12.74 -8.62
CA ASP A 22 -7.60 12.58 -8.85
C ASP A 22 -8.24 11.77 -7.72
N GLU A 23 -7.61 10.65 -7.32
CA GLU A 23 -8.06 9.83 -6.20
C GLU A 23 -8.05 10.59 -4.87
N ALA A 24 -6.97 11.32 -4.60
CA ALA A 24 -6.87 12.14 -3.39
C ALA A 24 -7.92 13.24 -3.32
N LEU A 25 -8.25 13.87 -4.47
CA LEU A 25 -9.33 14.86 -4.56
C LEU A 25 -10.68 14.25 -4.20
N GLU A 26 -10.98 13.08 -4.73
CA GLU A 26 -12.25 12.40 -4.45
C GLU A 26 -12.37 12.02 -2.97
N ILE A 27 -11.30 11.49 -2.36
CA ILE A 27 -11.25 11.21 -0.92
C ILE A 27 -11.46 12.50 -0.12
N ALA A 28 -10.74 13.57 -0.47
CA ALA A 28 -10.80 14.83 0.28
C ALA A 28 -12.17 15.51 0.19
N LYS A 29 -12.86 15.45 -0.94
CA LYS A 29 -14.24 15.95 -1.08
C LYS A 29 -15.21 15.27 -0.12
N GLN A 30 -15.05 13.97 0.09
CA GLN A 30 -15.94 13.20 0.98
C GLN A 30 -15.62 13.38 2.45
N THR A 31 -14.33 13.42 2.78
CA THR A 31 -13.87 13.40 4.18
C THR A 31 -13.65 14.79 4.76
N GLY A 32 -13.60 15.82 3.92
CA GLY A 32 -13.16 17.16 4.29
C GLY A 32 -11.65 17.21 4.63
N ALA A 33 -10.86 16.25 4.15
CA ALA A 33 -9.43 16.19 4.41
C ALA A 33 -8.68 17.34 3.72
N THR A 34 -7.57 17.74 4.33
CA THR A 34 -6.60 18.63 3.69
C THR A 34 -5.59 17.80 2.91
N ILE A 35 -5.33 18.18 1.67
CA ILE A 35 -4.31 17.56 0.82
C ILE A 35 -3.01 18.37 0.94
N LYS A 36 -1.88 17.69 1.08
CA LYS A 36 -0.57 18.26 0.83
C LYS A 36 0.04 17.64 -0.41
N LEU A 37 0.21 18.45 -1.46
CA LEU A 37 0.89 18.06 -2.69
C LEU A 37 2.40 18.24 -2.49
N MET A 38 3.16 17.17 -2.69
CA MET A 38 4.60 17.20 -2.52
C MET A 38 5.29 16.64 -3.77
N ASP A 39 6.29 17.36 -4.26
CA ASP A 39 7.26 16.83 -5.23
C ASP A 39 8.68 16.97 -4.70
N ILE A 40 9.61 16.22 -5.25
CA ILE A 40 10.99 16.19 -4.81
C ILE A 40 11.93 16.50 -5.97
N VAL A 41 12.84 17.44 -5.75
CA VAL A 41 13.97 17.70 -6.63
C VAL A 41 15.11 16.77 -6.21
N PRO A 42 15.53 15.84 -7.07
CA PRO A 42 16.66 14.98 -6.75
C PRO A 42 17.94 15.81 -6.72
N GLU A 43 18.79 15.56 -5.75
CA GLU A 43 20.13 16.15 -5.73
C GLU A 43 20.97 15.68 -6.90
N PHE A 44 21.69 16.58 -7.51
CA PHE A 44 22.68 16.19 -8.52
C PHE A 44 23.80 15.36 -7.90
N PRO A 45 24.18 14.23 -8.51
CA PRO A 45 25.38 13.52 -8.13
C PRO A 45 26.61 14.48 -8.10
N TRP A 46 27.53 14.24 -7.18
CA TRP A 46 28.71 15.11 -7.02
C TRP A 46 29.45 15.33 -8.34
N ILE A 47 29.54 14.31 -9.18
CA ILE A 47 30.21 14.40 -10.48
C ILE A 47 29.52 15.41 -11.41
N VAL A 48 28.17 15.45 -11.41
CA VAL A 48 27.41 16.42 -12.20
C VAL A 48 27.65 17.84 -11.67
N ARG A 49 27.69 18.02 -10.36
CA ARG A 49 27.97 19.33 -9.74
C ARG A 49 29.37 19.86 -10.08
N VAL A 50 30.35 18.96 -10.20
CA VAL A 50 31.73 19.34 -10.53
C VAL A 50 31.90 19.59 -12.04
N THR A 51 31.22 18.81 -12.90
CA THR A 51 31.41 18.89 -14.37
C THR A 51 30.50 19.91 -15.04
N LEU A 52 29.30 20.20 -14.44
CA LEU A 52 28.34 21.15 -14.97
C LEU A 52 28.53 22.53 -14.32
N GLY A 53 29.21 23.44 -15.01
CA GLY A 53 29.56 24.78 -14.48
C GLY A 53 28.32 25.63 -14.10
N ASN A 54 27.16 25.38 -14.70
CA ASN A 54 25.90 26.08 -14.46
C ASN A 54 24.85 25.21 -13.73
N HIS A 55 25.28 24.22 -12.95
CA HIS A 55 24.39 23.28 -12.27
C HIS A 55 23.37 23.97 -11.36
N GLU A 56 23.70 25.10 -10.73
CA GLU A 56 22.77 25.88 -9.89
C GLU A 56 21.64 26.51 -10.71
N ASP A 57 21.95 27.00 -11.92
CA ASP A 57 20.92 27.58 -12.79
C ASP A 57 19.96 26.49 -13.29
N VAL A 58 20.47 25.32 -13.64
CA VAL A 58 19.69 24.18 -14.04
C VAL A 58 18.83 23.68 -12.88
N GLN A 59 19.37 23.62 -11.67
CA GLN A 59 18.61 23.23 -10.49
C GLN A 59 17.48 24.21 -10.21
N ARG A 60 17.74 25.51 -10.26
CA ARG A 60 16.72 26.57 -10.09
C ARG A 60 15.64 26.49 -11.16
N ALA A 61 15.99 26.19 -12.40
CA ALA A 61 15.02 26.01 -13.47
C ALA A 61 14.09 24.82 -13.20
N ILE A 62 14.63 23.66 -12.79
CA ILE A 62 13.85 22.47 -12.39
C ILE A 62 12.94 22.79 -11.20
N GLU A 63 13.46 23.49 -10.17
CA GLU A 63 12.66 23.87 -8.99
C GLU A 63 11.49 24.77 -9.38
N ASN A 64 11.72 25.77 -10.24
CA ASN A 64 10.69 26.69 -10.68
C ASN A 64 9.61 25.99 -11.52
N GLU A 65 10.03 25.08 -12.42
CA GLU A 65 9.07 24.28 -13.20
C GLU A 65 8.20 23.43 -12.28
N LYS A 66 8.82 22.70 -11.33
CA LYS A 66 8.06 21.85 -10.38
C LYS A 66 7.13 22.67 -9.49
N LYS A 67 7.56 23.84 -9.00
CA LYS A 67 6.71 24.77 -8.22
C LYS A 67 5.51 25.23 -9.04
N SER A 68 5.70 25.58 -10.31
CA SER A 68 4.60 25.98 -11.20
C SER A 68 3.60 24.86 -11.38
N ARG A 69 4.06 23.64 -11.63
CA ARG A 69 3.20 22.45 -11.78
C ARG A 69 2.42 22.13 -10.51
N LEU A 70 3.08 22.18 -9.35
CA LEU A 70 2.38 21.99 -8.05
C LEU A 70 1.32 23.07 -7.84
N ALA A 71 1.60 24.32 -8.19
CA ALA A 71 0.63 25.42 -8.08
C ALA A 71 -0.57 25.24 -9.02
N GLU A 72 -0.37 24.74 -10.24
CA GLU A 72 -1.44 24.39 -11.17
C GLU A 72 -2.38 23.33 -10.57
N LEU A 73 -1.83 22.23 -10.05
CA LEU A 73 -2.61 21.16 -9.38
C LEU A 73 -3.33 21.69 -8.14
N ALA A 74 -2.65 22.51 -7.34
CA ALA A 74 -3.27 23.14 -6.18
C ALA A 74 -4.46 24.05 -6.55
N ASN A 75 -4.37 24.79 -7.65
CA ASN A 75 -5.48 25.61 -8.13
C ASN A 75 -6.68 24.75 -8.59
N ILE A 76 -6.42 23.59 -9.21
CA ILE A 76 -7.47 22.62 -9.54
C ILE A 76 -8.18 22.14 -8.28
N ALA A 77 -7.44 21.76 -7.22
CA ALA A 77 -8.02 21.34 -5.95
C ALA A 77 -8.88 22.44 -5.31
N ARG A 78 -8.36 23.66 -5.25
CA ARG A 78 -9.07 24.81 -4.68
C ARG A 78 -10.36 25.15 -5.45
N SER A 79 -10.33 25.02 -6.79
CA SER A 79 -11.53 25.24 -7.62
C SER A 79 -12.65 24.23 -7.34
N GLN A 80 -12.28 23.09 -6.72
CA GLN A 80 -13.20 22.04 -6.29
C GLN A 80 -13.50 22.08 -4.77
N ASN A 81 -13.20 23.21 -4.10
CA ASN A 81 -13.39 23.44 -2.67
C ASN A 81 -12.61 22.47 -1.77
N VAL A 82 -11.46 21.95 -2.22
CA VAL A 82 -10.57 21.12 -1.42
C VAL A 82 -9.44 21.98 -0.86
N ASN A 83 -9.20 21.87 0.45
CA ASN A 83 -8.07 22.51 1.10
C ASN A 83 -6.77 21.85 0.65
N VAL A 84 -5.82 22.66 0.14
CA VAL A 84 -4.57 22.15 -0.40
C VAL A 84 -3.38 23.03 -0.05
N GLU A 85 -2.31 22.38 0.39
CA GLU A 85 -0.97 22.93 0.59
C GLU A 85 -0.03 22.35 -0.46
N THR A 86 1.07 23.05 -0.76
CA THR A 86 2.13 22.57 -1.65
C THR A 86 3.47 22.56 -0.94
N HIS A 87 4.29 21.55 -1.19
CA HIS A 87 5.64 21.44 -0.66
C HIS A 87 6.59 20.90 -1.72
N LEU A 88 7.70 21.60 -1.95
CA LEU A 88 8.80 21.13 -2.78
C LEU A 88 10.00 20.85 -1.90
N ALA A 89 10.39 19.59 -1.79
CA ALA A 89 11.57 19.15 -1.06
C ALA A 89 12.75 18.89 -2.00
N SER A 90 13.94 18.83 -1.43
CA SER A 90 15.16 18.46 -2.15
C SER A 90 15.83 17.28 -1.45
N GLY A 91 16.21 16.23 -2.21
CA GLY A 91 16.86 15.08 -1.62
C GLY A 91 16.37 13.74 -2.17
N LYS A 92 16.42 12.72 -1.32
CA LYS A 92 15.99 11.36 -1.66
C LYS A 92 14.50 11.18 -1.44
N ALA A 93 13.74 11.02 -2.52
CA ALA A 93 12.29 11.01 -2.51
C ALA A 93 11.66 10.15 -1.39
N SER A 94 12.10 8.90 -1.22
CA SER A 94 11.54 8.02 -0.17
C SER A 94 11.82 8.51 1.26
N THR A 95 12.89 9.25 1.48
CA THR A 95 13.25 9.82 2.78
C THR A 95 12.43 11.07 3.04
N GLU A 96 12.41 12.00 2.09
CA GLU A 96 11.67 13.27 2.20
C GLU A 96 10.17 13.05 2.38
N ILE A 97 9.58 12.08 1.64
CA ILE A 97 8.16 11.72 1.79
C ILE A 97 7.87 11.24 3.22
N VAL A 98 8.67 10.31 3.76
CA VAL A 98 8.43 9.77 5.10
C VAL A 98 8.66 10.82 6.19
N GLN A 99 9.67 11.68 6.03
CA GLN A 99 9.88 12.81 6.95
C GLN A 99 8.70 13.78 6.94
N GLU A 100 8.13 14.04 5.76
CA GLU A 100 6.93 14.89 5.67
C GLU A 100 5.71 14.21 6.30
N VAL A 101 5.54 12.88 6.10
CA VAL A 101 4.49 12.12 6.81
C VAL A 101 4.58 12.32 8.32
N ILE A 102 5.79 12.17 8.88
CA ILE A 102 6.02 12.32 10.34
C ILE A 102 5.82 13.77 10.78
N ARG A 103 6.39 14.74 10.07
CA ARG A 103 6.31 16.17 10.40
C ARG A 103 4.89 16.70 10.35
N GLY A 104 4.14 16.28 9.31
CA GLY A 104 2.78 16.72 9.05
C GLY A 104 1.72 15.89 9.75
N ASN A 105 2.07 14.79 10.44
CA ASN A 105 1.13 13.82 11.00
C ASN A 105 0.09 13.40 9.94
N HIS A 106 0.56 13.05 8.74
CA HIS A 106 -0.33 12.59 7.68
C HIS A 106 -0.86 11.19 8.01
N ASP A 107 -2.14 10.99 7.76
CA ASP A 107 -2.88 9.76 8.04
C ASP A 107 -3.16 8.90 6.79
N LEU A 108 -2.83 9.44 5.61
CA LEU A 108 -2.81 8.70 4.34
C LEU A 108 -1.71 9.29 3.44
N THR A 109 -0.95 8.43 2.77
CA THR A 109 0.00 8.84 1.73
C THR A 109 -0.38 8.17 0.41
N LEU A 110 -0.54 8.97 -0.66
CA LEU A 110 -0.67 8.47 -2.03
C LEU A 110 0.63 8.69 -2.80
N ALA A 111 1.06 7.68 -3.53
CA ALA A 111 2.23 7.77 -4.40
C ALA A 111 2.04 6.90 -5.65
N VAL A 112 2.77 7.21 -6.72
CA VAL A 112 2.77 6.34 -7.92
C VAL A 112 3.57 5.06 -7.65
N ALA A 113 3.07 3.93 -8.11
CA ALA A 113 3.76 2.65 -7.99
C ALA A 113 5.11 2.66 -8.71
N LYS A 114 5.20 3.40 -9.84
CA LYS A 114 6.43 3.55 -10.62
C LYS A 114 6.48 4.93 -11.28
N GLY A 115 7.50 5.71 -10.95
CA GLY A 115 7.75 7.00 -11.59
C GLY A 115 8.39 6.86 -12.99
N GLU A 116 8.34 7.93 -13.78
CA GLU A 116 8.80 7.98 -15.18
C GLU A 116 10.28 7.58 -15.35
N SER A 117 11.14 8.00 -14.44
CA SER A 117 12.59 7.72 -14.48
C SER A 117 13.01 6.39 -13.84
N SER A 118 12.07 5.50 -13.54
CA SER A 118 12.40 4.21 -12.95
C SER A 118 13.01 3.26 -13.98
N GLY A 119 14.32 3.11 -13.99
CA GLY A 119 15.04 2.13 -14.83
C GLY A 119 14.93 0.68 -14.35
N ARG A 120 14.12 0.38 -13.31
CA ARG A 120 13.96 -0.98 -12.78
C ARG A 120 13.01 -1.79 -13.66
N VAL A 121 13.39 -3.03 -13.95
CA VAL A 121 12.46 -4.03 -14.46
C VAL A 121 11.51 -4.42 -13.33
N GLY A 122 10.20 -4.34 -13.56
CA GLY A 122 9.15 -4.62 -12.57
C GLY A 122 8.17 -3.46 -12.43
N PHE A 123 7.01 -3.77 -11.84
CA PHE A 123 5.88 -2.85 -11.72
C PHE A 123 6.13 -1.74 -10.67
N PHE A 124 6.75 -2.08 -9.53
CA PHE A 124 7.02 -1.12 -8.46
C PHE A 124 8.44 -0.52 -8.56
N GLY A 125 8.51 0.80 -8.52
CA GLY A 125 9.78 1.53 -8.47
C GLY A 125 10.49 1.42 -7.11
N ARG A 126 11.79 1.78 -7.07
CA ARG A 126 12.59 1.75 -5.83
C ARG A 126 12.02 2.63 -4.71
N THR A 127 11.46 3.78 -5.06
CA THR A 127 10.83 4.69 -4.09
C THR A 127 9.61 4.03 -3.46
N ALA A 128 8.71 3.47 -4.26
CA ALA A 128 7.51 2.76 -3.80
C ALA A 128 7.85 1.61 -2.86
N LEU A 129 8.79 0.73 -3.24
CA LEU A 129 9.21 -0.38 -2.39
C LEU A 129 9.86 0.08 -1.07
N ARG A 130 10.54 1.22 -1.07
CA ARG A 130 11.11 1.77 0.16
C ARG A 130 10.02 2.40 1.03
N LEU A 131 9.06 3.11 0.44
CA LEU A 131 7.90 3.64 1.18
C LEU A 131 7.11 2.52 1.85
N LEU A 132 6.88 1.40 1.17
CA LEU A 132 6.21 0.23 1.75
C LEU A 132 6.89 -0.29 3.03
N ARG A 133 8.20 -0.14 3.14
CA ARG A 133 8.95 -0.54 4.35
C ARG A 133 8.94 0.51 5.44
N THR A 134 8.88 1.79 5.08
CA THR A 134 9.26 2.88 6.01
C THR A 134 8.15 3.88 6.29
N CYS A 135 7.08 3.93 5.49
CA CYS A 135 5.97 4.86 5.70
C CYS A 135 5.15 4.43 6.93
N PRO A 136 4.96 5.31 7.95
CA PRO A 136 4.27 4.92 9.17
C PRO A 136 2.73 5.01 9.09
N CYS A 137 2.18 5.66 8.08
CA CYS A 137 0.74 5.70 7.83
C CYS A 137 0.35 4.79 6.65
N PRO A 138 -0.96 4.53 6.44
CA PRO A 138 -1.47 3.89 5.24
C PRO A 138 -0.85 4.47 3.97
N LEU A 139 -0.37 3.60 3.08
CA LEU A 139 0.29 3.97 1.84
C LEU A 139 -0.46 3.40 0.64
N TRP A 140 -1.05 4.28 -0.16
CA TRP A 140 -1.71 3.91 -1.40
C TRP A 140 -0.80 4.12 -2.61
N LEU A 141 -0.34 3.02 -3.19
CA LEU A 141 0.45 3.00 -4.41
C LEU A 141 -0.46 2.75 -5.61
N VAL A 142 -0.66 3.78 -6.42
CA VAL A 142 -1.53 3.69 -7.59
C VAL A 142 -0.72 3.24 -8.81
N ALA A 143 -1.24 2.23 -9.51
CA ALA A 143 -0.66 1.70 -10.73
C ALA A 143 -0.65 2.75 -11.85
N PRO A 144 0.41 2.80 -12.69
CA PRO A 144 0.42 3.71 -13.83
C PRO A 144 -0.70 3.32 -14.83
N GLY A 145 -1.40 4.33 -15.33
CA GLY A 145 -2.48 4.14 -16.30
C GLY A 145 -3.82 3.69 -15.71
N THR A 146 -3.94 3.51 -14.41
CA THR A 146 -5.22 3.23 -13.73
C THR A 146 -6.11 4.48 -13.74
N THR A 147 -7.37 4.30 -14.12
CA THR A 147 -8.40 5.29 -13.86
C THR A 147 -8.80 5.20 -12.37
N PRO A 148 -9.22 6.30 -11.71
CA PRO A 148 -9.60 6.28 -10.30
C PRO A 148 -10.95 5.58 -10.04
N LYS A 149 -11.19 4.41 -10.67
CA LYS A 149 -12.37 3.57 -10.46
C LYS A 149 -11.94 2.14 -10.27
N PHE A 150 -11.79 1.76 -9.01
CA PHE A 150 -11.46 0.39 -8.64
C PHE A 150 -12.73 -0.47 -8.65
N LYS A 151 -12.79 -1.45 -9.55
CA LYS A 151 -13.95 -2.33 -9.75
C LYS A 151 -13.80 -3.69 -9.08
N SER A 152 -12.57 -4.09 -8.82
CA SER A 152 -12.24 -5.40 -8.25
C SER A 152 -11.22 -5.21 -7.14
N ILE A 153 -11.67 -5.25 -5.89
CA ILE A 153 -10.86 -4.98 -4.70
C ILE A 153 -10.64 -6.29 -3.94
N LEU A 154 -9.41 -6.53 -3.50
CA LEU A 154 -9.04 -7.68 -2.69
C LEU A 154 -8.51 -7.23 -1.33
N GLY A 155 -9.17 -7.66 -0.24
CA GLY A 155 -8.64 -7.60 1.12
C GLY A 155 -7.91 -8.89 1.48
N CYS A 156 -6.64 -8.82 1.86
CA CYS A 156 -5.86 -9.97 2.30
C CYS A 156 -5.72 -9.95 3.83
N VAL A 157 -6.36 -10.92 4.50
CA VAL A 157 -6.38 -11.04 5.96
C VAL A 157 -5.59 -12.25 6.44
N GLU A 158 -5.10 -12.19 7.69
CA GLU A 158 -4.44 -13.29 8.41
C GLU A 158 -5.20 -13.55 9.70
N THR A 159 -6.19 -14.46 9.65
CA THR A 159 -7.10 -14.70 10.78
C THR A 159 -6.54 -15.69 11.82
N SER A 160 -5.47 -16.42 11.49
CA SER A 160 -4.81 -17.39 12.38
C SER A 160 -3.81 -16.70 13.32
N THR A 161 -4.23 -15.64 14.00
CA THR A 161 -3.37 -14.86 14.89
C THR A 161 -3.96 -14.77 16.29
N ASP A 162 -3.11 -14.97 17.31
CA ASP A 162 -3.46 -14.73 18.72
C ASP A 162 -3.08 -13.31 19.19
N ASN A 163 -2.60 -12.46 18.28
CA ASN A 163 -2.11 -11.12 18.58
C ASN A 163 -3.19 -10.07 18.26
N GLU A 164 -3.58 -9.29 19.27
CA GLU A 164 -4.58 -8.21 19.13
C GLU A 164 -4.18 -7.19 18.05
N VAL A 165 -2.90 -6.86 17.91
CA VAL A 165 -2.39 -5.91 16.91
C VAL A 165 -2.62 -6.40 15.48
N ASP A 166 -2.44 -7.71 15.25
CA ASP A 166 -2.70 -8.31 13.95
C ASP A 166 -4.22 -8.43 13.68
N ALA A 167 -5.02 -8.68 14.72
CA ALA A 167 -6.48 -8.67 14.62
C ALA A 167 -7.02 -7.27 14.27
N GLU A 168 -6.53 -6.21 14.93
CA GLU A 168 -6.84 -4.81 14.59
C GLU A 168 -6.45 -4.47 13.13
N LEU A 169 -5.34 -5.00 12.67
CA LEU A 169 -4.89 -4.81 11.28
C LEU A 169 -5.83 -5.48 10.28
N ASN A 170 -6.33 -6.69 10.59
CA ASN A 170 -7.32 -7.37 9.75
C ASN A 170 -8.63 -6.58 9.67
N ASP A 171 -9.12 -6.05 10.79
CA ASP A 171 -10.30 -5.19 10.81
C ASP A 171 -10.09 -3.95 9.92
N LEU A 172 -8.95 -3.29 10.04
CA LEU A 172 -8.61 -2.13 9.23
C LEU A 172 -8.51 -2.46 7.72
N ILE A 173 -7.97 -3.64 7.38
CA ILE A 173 -7.92 -4.14 5.99
C ILE A 173 -9.34 -4.29 5.44
N TYR A 174 -10.22 -4.97 6.19
CA TYR A 174 -11.60 -5.18 5.78
C TYR A 174 -12.35 -3.86 5.62
N ASP A 175 -12.32 -3.00 6.63
CA ASP A 175 -13.03 -1.73 6.66
C ASP A 175 -12.64 -0.81 5.50
N LEU A 176 -11.33 -0.70 5.21
CA LEU A 176 -10.85 0.10 4.10
C LEU A 176 -11.20 -0.52 2.75
N ALA A 177 -11.02 -1.83 2.59
CA ALA A 177 -11.35 -2.53 1.36
C ALA A 177 -12.86 -2.43 1.05
N SER A 178 -13.72 -2.64 2.06
CA SER A 178 -15.17 -2.49 1.95
C SER A 178 -15.57 -1.06 1.61
N THR A 179 -15.04 -0.07 2.36
CA THR A 179 -15.34 1.35 2.11
C THR A 179 -14.94 1.80 0.70
N ILE A 180 -13.77 1.34 0.21
CA ILE A 180 -13.32 1.67 -1.14
C ILE A 180 -14.20 0.98 -2.18
N SER A 181 -14.58 -0.28 -1.93
CA SER A 181 -15.47 -1.02 -2.81
C SER A 181 -16.83 -0.34 -2.96
N ASP A 182 -17.45 0.03 -1.86
CA ASP A 182 -18.74 0.74 -1.85
C ASP A 182 -18.65 2.06 -2.59
N TYR A 183 -17.57 2.81 -2.34
CA TYR A 183 -17.35 4.11 -2.97
C TYR A 183 -17.23 4.03 -4.49
N HIS A 184 -16.44 3.09 -5.00
CA HIS A 184 -16.24 2.92 -6.45
C HIS A 184 -17.33 2.07 -7.10
N GLY A 185 -18.30 1.54 -6.34
CA GLY A 185 -19.30 0.58 -6.82
C GLY A 185 -18.61 -0.67 -7.40
N GLY A 186 -17.56 -1.12 -6.72
CA GLY A 186 -16.75 -2.28 -7.06
C GLY A 186 -17.23 -3.56 -6.37
N LYS A 187 -16.54 -4.66 -6.66
CA LYS A 187 -16.70 -5.95 -5.99
C LYS A 187 -15.57 -6.12 -4.98
N LEU A 188 -15.92 -6.38 -3.71
CA LEU A 188 -14.97 -6.79 -2.68
C LEU A 188 -14.79 -8.29 -2.69
N SER A 189 -13.54 -8.75 -2.62
CA SER A 189 -13.18 -10.13 -2.28
C SER A 189 -12.28 -10.12 -1.04
N ILE A 190 -12.46 -11.11 -0.17
CA ILE A 190 -11.60 -11.34 1.00
C ILE A 190 -10.85 -12.64 0.81
N LEU A 191 -9.57 -12.62 1.04
CA LEU A 191 -8.71 -13.80 0.88
C LEU A 191 -7.89 -14.04 2.14
N HIS A 192 -8.02 -15.25 2.68
CA HIS A 192 -7.12 -15.82 3.67
C HIS A 192 -6.38 -17.01 3.09
N THR A 193 -5.11 -17.18 3.43
CA THR A 193 -4.30 -18.30 2.98
C THR A 193 -3.73 -19.06 4.18
N TRP A 194 -3.75 -20.39 4.11
CA TRP A 194 -3.22 -21.24 5.16
C TRP A 194 -2.26 -22.30 4.62
N SER A 195 -1.39 -22.81 5.45
CA SER A 195 -0.46 -23.90 5.09
C SER A 195 -0.16 -24.78 6.28
N LEU A 196 0.12 -26.04 6.03
CA LEU A 196 0.60 -26.93 7.07
C LEU A 196 2.06 -26.63 7.39
N TRP A 197 2.35 -26.47 8.68
CA TRP A 197 3.73 -26.32 9.13
C TRP A 197 4.58 -27.51 8.70
N ASN A 198 5.66 -27.24 7.97
CA ASN A 198 6.63 -28.24 7.53
C ASN A 198 6.02 -29.45 6.81
N GLU A 199 5.04 -29.20 5.91
CA GLU A 199 4.19 -30.20 5.22
C GLU A 199 5.01 -31.35 4.62
N ARG A 200 6.17 -31.08 4.00
CA ARG A 200 7.03 -32.11 3.42
C ARG A 200 7.56 -33.09 4.48
N MET A 201 7.90 -32.58 5.65
CA MET A 201 8.36 -33.44 6.75
C MET A 201 7.21 -34.30 7.29
N LEU A 202 6.03 -33.73 7.46
CA LEU A 202 4.84 -34.44 7.91
C LEU A 202 4.50 -35.59 6.94
N LEU A 203 4.45 -35.30 5.63
CA LEU A 203 4.24 -36.31 4.57
C LEU A 203 5.26 -37.48 4.61
N SER A 204 6.51 -37.21 5.04
CA SER A 204 7.53 -38.23 5.11
C SER A 204 7.49 -39.09 6.41
N ARG A 205 6.69 -38.70 7.41
CA ARG A 205 6.66 -39.31 8.75
C ARG A 205 5.30 -39.86 9.17
N MET A 206 4.24 -39.49 8.47
CA MET A 206 2.85 -39.90 8.74
C MET A 206 2.35 -40.82 7.65
N SER A 207 1.39 -41.68 7.98
CA SER A 207 0.60 -42.38 6.95
C SER A 207 -0.28 -41.40 6.17
N SER A 208 -0.73 -41.78 4.99
CA SER A 208 -1.64 -40.96 4.16
C SER A 208 -2.92 -40.60 4.92
N ASP A 209 -3.47 -41.54 5.69
CA ASP A 209 -4.71 -41.32 6.44
C ASP A 209 -4.52 -40.33 7.58
N GLU A 210 -3.44 -40.46 8.36
CA GLU A 210 -3.09 -39.50 9.42
C GLU A 210 -2.83 -38.11 8.87
N PHE A 211 -2.17 -38.03 7.71
CA PHE A 211 -1.89 -36.74 7.07
C PHE A 211 -3.18 -36.07 6.57
N ASN A 212 -4.08 -36.83 5.94
CA ASN A 212 -5.37 -36.33 5.47
C ASN A 212 -6.25 -35.87 6.64
N ASP A 213 -6.27 -36.62 7.74
CA ASP A 213 -7.01 -36.24 8.95
C ASP A 213 -6.45 -34.93 9.57
N LEU A 214 -5.12 -34.81 9.65
CA LEU A 214 -4.48 -33.57 10.11
C LEU A 214 -4.84 -32.38 9.20
N GLN A 215 -4.77 -32.58 7.87
CA GLN A 215 -5.13 -31.52 6.91
C GLN A 215 -6.59 -31.11 7.05
N ALA A 216 -7.51 -32.06 7.22
CA ALA A 216 -8.93 -31.76 7.41
C ALA A 216 -9.18 -30.97 8.70
N LYS A 217 -8.51 -31.33 9.81
CA LYS A 217 -8.61 -30.62 11.09
C LYS A 217 -8.06 -29.18 10.98
N CYS A 218 -6.92 -28.99 10.28
CA CYS A 218 -6.38 -27.66 10.05
C CYS A 218 -7.33 -26.81 9.20
N LEU A 219 -7.85 -27.35 8.11
CA LEU A 219 -8.81 -26.66 7.27
C LEU A 219 -10.06 -26.23 8.05
N ASP A 220 -10.63 -27.14 8.86
CA ASP A 220 -11.79 -26.84 9.71
C ASP A 220 -11.50 -25.70 10.70
N GLN A 221 -10.30 -25.72 11.32
CA GLN A 221 -9.87 -24.67 12.25
C GLN A 221 -9.70 -23.31 11.52
N GLU A 222 -9.02 -23.27 10.37
CA GLU A 222 -8.83 -22.07 9.58
C GLU A 222 -10.17 -21.50 9.06
N SER A 223 -11.06 -22.39 8.63
CA SER A 223 -12.41 -22.00 8.22
C SER A 223 -13.20 -21.34 9.35
N ARG A 224 -13.15 -21.91 10.56
CA ARG A 224 -13.82 -21.32 11.74
C ARG A 224 -13.25 -19.95 12.13
N LEU A 225 -11.93 -19.79 12.08
CA LEU A 225 -11.29 -18.51 12.38
C LEU A 225 -11.69 -17.44 11.37
N LEU A 226 -11.69 -17.79 10.09
CA LEU A 226 -12.14 -16.89 9.02
C LEU A 226 -13.63 -16.58 9.17
N ASP A 227 -14.47 -17.57 9.47
CA ASP A 227 -15.92 -17.38 9.65
C ASP A 227 -16.22 -16.45 10.83
N THR A 228 -15.56 -16.65 11.97
CA THR A 228 -15.66 -15.75 13.13
C THR A 228 -15.27 -14.32 12.79
N PHE A 229 -14.23 -14.13 11.98
CA PHE A 229 -13.83 -12.82 11.49
C PHE A 229 -14.89 -12.22 10.55
N MET A 230 -15.43 -13.01 9.62
CA MET A 230 -16.44 -12.55 8.66
C MET A 230 -17.77 -12.22 9.35
N GLU A 231 -18.22 -13.03 10.31
CA GLU A 231 -19.43 -12.77 11.11
C GLU A 231 -19.37 -11.41 11.84
N LYS A 232 -18.20 -11.04 12.37
CA LYS A 232 -17.96 -9.71 12.98
C LYS A 232 -18.26 -8.57 12.02
N HIS A 233 -18.06 -8.80 10.72
CA HIS A 233 -18.31 -7.84 9.64
C HIS A 233 -19.63 -8.07 8.90
N GLY A 234 -20.49 -8.96 9.42
CA GLY A 234 -21.83 -9.23 8.86
C GLY A 234 -21.82 -10.05 7.56
N ALA A 235 -20.79 -10.86 7.34
CA ALA A 235 -20.60 -11.75 6.21
C ALA A 235 -20.32 -13.19 6.68
N SER A 236 -20.17 -14.15 5.77
CA SER A 236 -19.90 -15.56 6.05
C SER A 236 -18.74 -16.07 5.21
N VAL A 237 -18.04 -17.11 5.69
CA VAL A 237 -17.03 -17.83 4.92
C VAL A 237 -17.60 -18.49 3.66
N ASP A 238 -18.90 -18.78 3.66
CA ASP A 238 -19.60 -19.38 2.52
C ASP A 238 -20.00 -18.36 1.44
N ASP A 239 -19.81 -17.07 1.69
CA ASP A 239 -20.07 -16.03 0.69
C ASP A 239 -19.15 -16.19 -0.52
N ALA A 240 -19.69 -16.01 -1.72
CA ALA A 240 -18.99 -16.24 -3.00
C ALA A 240 -17.72 -15.42 -3.21
N ASN A 241 -17.49 -14.40 -2.40
CA ASN A 241 -16.32 -13.51 -2.47
C ASN A 241 -15.39 -13.67 -1.26
N VAL A 242 -15.60 -14.66 -0.41
CA VAL A 242 -14.69 -15.06 0.66
C VAL A 242 -13.92 -16.28 0.25
N HIS A 243 -12.61 -16.23 0.31
CA HIS A 243 -11.73 -17.27 -0.25
C HIS A 243 -10.74 -17.74 0.81
N LEU A 244 -10.73 -19.05 1.02
CA LEU A 244 -9.78 -19.73 1.90
C LEU A 244 -8.93 -20.68 1.06
N PHE A 245 -7.66 -20.36 0.83
CA PHE A 245 -6.78 -21.15 -0.02
C PHE A 245 -5.64 -21.79 0.77
N LYS A 246 -5.39 -23.07 0.47
CA LYS A 246 -4.21 -23.77 0.96
C LYS A 246 -3.01 -23.45 0.07
N GLY A 247 -1.94 -22.87 0.63
CA GLY A 247 -0.67 -22.63 -0.06
C GLY A 247 0.11 -21.45 0.47
N GLU A 248 1.26 -21.20 -0.13
CA GLU A 248 2.09 -20.06 0.22
C GLU A 248 1.41 -18.74 -0.14
N PRO A 249 1.28 -17.79 0.79
CA PRO A 249 0.52 -16.54 0.59
C PRO A 249 0.97 -15.76 -0.64
N ASP A 250 2.29 -15.64 -0.87
CA ASP A 250 2.84 -14.86 -1.99
C ASP A 250 2.43 -15.44 -3.36
N LYS A 251 2.25 -16.74 -3.46
CA LYS A 251 1.78 -17.40 -4.67
C LYS A 251 0.27 -17.30 -4.80
N MET A 252 -0.48 -17.71 -3.77
CA MET A 252 -1.95 -17.76 -3.81
C MET A 252 -2.55 -16.38 -4.08
N ILE A 253 -2.08 -15.36 -3.37
CA ILE A 253 -2.55 -13.97 -3.55
C ILE A 253 -2.21 -13.46 -4.96
N SER A 254 -0.98 -13.68 -5.44
CA SER A 254 -0.56 -13.21 -6.77
C SER A 254 -1.31 -13.91 -7.89
N ASP A 255 -1.59 -15.20 -7.76
CA ASP A 255 -2.34 -15.97 -8.76
C ASP A 255 -3.82 -15.55 -8.76
N PHE A 256 -4.42 -15.30 -7.59
CA PHE A 256 -5.78 -14.79 -7.47
C PHE A 256 -5.93 -13.39 -8.08
N ILE A 257 -5.01 -12.46 -7.77
CA ILE A 257 -4.99 -11.12 -8.35
C ILE A 257 -5.00 -11.18 -9.88
N ARG A 258 -4.20 -12.06 -10.45
CA ARG A 258 -4.11 -12.21 -11.91
C ARG A 258 -5.33 -12.89 -12.50
N GLY A 259 -5.86 -13.93 -11.84
CA GLY A 259 -7.01 -14.70 -12.30
C GLY A 259 -8.32 -13.93 -12.29
N GLU A 260 -8.55 -13.14 -11.24
CA GLU A 260 -9.78 -12.37 -11.03
C GLU A 260 -9.68 -10.91 -11.54
N GLY A 261 -8.54 -10.51 -12.08
CA GLY A 261 -8.35 -9.14 -12.59
C GLY A 261 -8.48 -8.08 -11.49
N ILE A 262 -7.91 -8.33 -10.31
CA ILE A 262 -7.93 -7.39 -9.19
C ILE A 262 -7.19 -6.12 -9.57
N ASP A 263 -7.80 -4.97 -9.37
CA ASP A 263 -7.22 -3.66 -9.66
C ASP A 263 -6.71 -2.91 -8.41
N LEU A 264 -7.18 -3.31 -7.22
CA LEU A 264 -6.65 -2.85 -5.94
C LEU A 264 -6.54 -4.00 -4.93
N VAL A 265 -5.37 -4.19 -4.35
CA VAL A 265 -5.17 -5.07 -3.19
C VAL A 265 -4.93 -4.27 -1.92
N VAL A 266 -5.62 -4.61 -0.84
CA VAL A 266 -5.44 -4.06 0.51
C VAL A 266 -4.79 -5.13 1.38
N LEU A 267 -3.62 -4.83 1.94
CA LEU A 267 -2.85 -5.81 2.71
C LEU A 267 -1.97 -5.18 3.80
N GLY A 268 -1.66 -5.96 4.83
CA GLY A 268 -0.64 -5.62 5.82
C GLY A 268 0.78 -5.83 5.28
N THR A 269 1.72 -4.96 5.64
CA THR A 269 3.09 -5.01 5.10
C THR A 269 4.17 -5.36 6.12
N VAL A 270 3.81 -5.60 7.38
CA VAL A 270 4.74 -6.02 8.44
C VAL A 270 4.31 -7.40 8.90
N ALA A 271 5.21 -8.38 8.86
CA ALA A 271 4.98 -9.66 9.49
C ALA A 271 5.17 -9.55 11.02
N LYS A 272 4.50 -10.46 11.73
CA LYS A 272 4.45 -10.64 13.19
C LYS A 272 5.62 -9.97 13.92
N SER A 273 5.31 -9.08 14.84
CA SER A 273 6.27 -8.41 15.72
C SER A 273 6.94 -9.41 16.68
N GLY A 274 7.93 -10.11 16.16
CA GLY A 274 8.97 -10.72 17.02
C GLY A 274 9.87 -9.58 17.49
N LEU A 275 10.16 -9.54 18.79
CA LEU A 275 11.12 -8.65 19.46
C LEU A 275 12.40 -8.48 18.60
N GLY A 276 12.52 -7.37 17.88
CA GLY A 276 13.73 -7.08 17.11
C GLY A 276 13.53 -6.41 15.76
N GLY A 277 12.70 -5.39 15.65
CA GLY A 277 12.87 -4.33 14.63
C GLY A 277 12.98 -4.75 13.15
N GLU A 278 12.48 -5.89 12.74
CA GLU A 278 12.58 -6.36 11.34
C GLU A 278 11.40 -5.91 10.51
N ILE A 279 11.74 -5.15 9.63
CA ILE A 279 11.27 -4.37 8.51
C ILE A 279 10.59 -5.28 7.48
N ALA A 280 9.34 -4.91 7.10
CA ALA A 280 8.53 -5.43 5.99
C ALA A 280 8.63 -6.95 5.76
N GLY A 281 7.56 -7.67 6.03
CA GLY A 281 7.55 -9.13 5.86
C GLY A 281 7.98 -9.56 4.46
N ASN A 282 8.84 -10.56 4.37
CA ASN A 282 9.28 -11.18 3.12
C ASN A 282 8.11 -11.54 2.19
N THR A 283 6.94 -11.86 2.75
CA THR A 283 5.73 -12.22 2.01
C THR A 283 5.16 -11.04 1.22
N SER A 284 4.95 -9.87 1.84
CA SER A 284 4.43 -8.69 1.15
C SER A 284 5.34 -8.26 0.00
N GLU A 285 6.67 -8.30 0.19
CA GLU A 285 7.62 -7.97 -0.87
C GLU A 285 7.61 -8.96 -2.02
N LYS A 286 7.43 -10.25 -1.73
CA LYS A 286 7.28 -11.27 -2.76
C LYS A 286 5.99 -11.08 -3.56
N ILE A 287 4.87 -10.76 -2.88
CA ILE A 287 3.60 -10.43 -3.53
C ILE A 287 3.81 -9.25 -4.48
N LEU A 288 4.37 -8.14 -3.96
CA LEU A 288 4.61 -6.92 -4.74
C LEU A 288 5.57 -7.13 -5.92
N GLY A 289 6.45 -8.11 -5.84
CA GLY A 289 7.31 -8.49 -6.97
C GLY A 289 6.59 -9.22 -8.11
N ARG A 290 5.34 -9.65 -7.89
CA ARG A 290 4.58 -10.52 -8.81
C ARG A 290 3.28 -9.91 -9.32
N ILE A 291 2.80 -8.81 -8.73
CA ILE A 291 1.53 -8.19 -9.06
C ILE A 291 1.72 -6.89 -9.86
N GLU A 292 0.69 -6.53 -10.62
CA GLU A 292 0.66 -5.35 -11.49
C GLU A 292 -0.61 -4.52 -11.27
N CYS A 293 -1.12 -4.50 -10.02
CA CYS A 293 -2.27 -3.70 -9.63
C CYS A 293 -1.91 -2.63 -8.60
N SER A 294 -2.85 -1.75 -8.28
CA SER A 294 -2.71 -0.79 -7.19
C SER A 294 -2.67 -1.50 -5.84
N VAL A 295 -2.01 -0.88 -4.86
CA VAL A 295 -1.82 -1.46 -3.51
C VAL A 295 -2.13 -0.41 -2.45
N LEU A 296 -3.02 -0.74 -1.52
CA LEU A 296 -3.15 -0.04 -0.25
C LEU A 296 -2.46 -0.87 0.84
N ALA A 297 -1.31 -0.39 1.25
CA ALA A 297 -0.45 -1.05 2.22
C ALA A 297 -0.67 -0.47 3.62
N LEU A 298 -0.98 -1.32 4.58
CA LEU A 298 -1.28 -0.93 5.94
C LEU A 298 -0.17 -1.39 6.90
N LYS A 299 -0.03 -0.66 8.00
CA LYS A 299 0.87 -0.97 9.09
C LYS A 299 0.08 -1.33 10.34
N PRO A 300 0.57 -2.26 11.16
CA PRO A 300 -0.01 -2.52 12.47
C PRO A 300 0.09 -1.29 13.38
N SER A 301 -0.80 -1.19 14.34
CA SER A 301 -0.75 -0.16 15.38
C SER A 301 0.62 -0.18 16.09
N GLY A 302 1.15 1.02 16.38
CA GLY A 302 2.47 1.16 17.02
C GLY A 302 3.67 1.01 16.09
N PHE A 303 3.50 0.85 14.77
CA PHE A 303 4.64 0.86 13.85
C PHE A 303 5.40 2.18 13.89
N VAL A 304 6.70 2.10 14.13
CA VAL A 304 7.60 3.27 14.14
C VAL A 304 8.52 3.23 12.92
N SER A 305 8.51 4.31 12.14
CA SER A 305 9.40 4.42 10.98
C SER A 305 10.88 4.40 11.40
N PRO A 306 11.76 3.67 10.69
CA PRO A 306 13.20 3.77 10.88
C PRO A 306 13.79 5.11 10.39
N ILE A 307 13.01 5.89 9.64
CA ILE A 307 13.42 7.23 9.18
C ILE A 307 13.09 8.24 10.28
N ARG A 308 14.10 9.04 10.65
CA ARG A 308 13.96 10.09 11.65
C ARG A 308 13.90 11.46 10.97
N LEU A 309 13.28 12.42 11.65
CA LEU A 309 13.39 13.83 11.23
C LEU A 309 14.85 14.27 11.38
N HIS A 310 15.35 14.98 10.37
CA HIS A 310 16.59 15.73 10.56
C HIS A 310 16.31 16.90 11.52
N THR A 311 17.03 16.94 12.62
CA THR A 311 17.07 18.07 13.57
C THR A 311 17.76 19.26 12.93
#